data_43344e2a7cd227df7538595a72f2823a
#
_entry.id   43344e2a7cd227df7538595a72f2823a
#
_cell.length_a   1.000
_cell.length_b   1.000
_cell.length_c   1.000
_cell.angle_alpha   90.00
_cell.angle_beta   90.00
_cell.angle_gamma   90.00
#
_symmetry.space_group_name_H-M   'P 1'
#
loop_
_entity.id
_entity.type
_entity.pdbx_description
1 polymer ?
#
loop_
_entity_poly.entity_id
_entity_poly.type
_entity_poly.pdbx_seq_one_letter_code
_entity_poly.pdbx_strand_id
1 'polypeptide(L)'
;AATLHFTPVSQSEKFAEHLGAFSFGNSITHNFLAARGSFVLLRPFLLKRVNDMTTIFWAGDSTVKQNSIATYPQTGIGQVFDRYVKRYQVQIENYAENGRSTKQFIDEGRLATIYDRIHAGDFLFVQFGHNDEKASDPARYTDPETDFPANLERFVNVARNKGATPVFITPLTRYDRNAPGAQFHHDRWAESMRRTAEKLHVALIDLTAMSEKLVDEQGEAAQTAYYMNLPAGIYPHFPLGQHDNTHLQPAGALAFGGLIAKSLHDLGGAYAALLCDEYAQWEKETAQFGQIATSAAEDVEA
;
A
#
# COMPACT_ATOMS: atom_id res chain seq x y z
N ALA A 1 41.58 37.63 34.14
CA ALA A 1 40.26 37.06 33.78
C ALA A 1 39.56 38.06 32.87
N ALA A 2 39.56 37.81 31.58
CA ALA A 2 38.86 38.60 30.58
C ALA A 2 37.74 37.71 29.96
N THR A 3 36.52 38.11 30.20
CA THR A 3 35.32 37.43 29.70
C THR A 3 35.03 37.98 28.28
N LEU A 4 35.06 37.09 27.28
CA LEU A 4 34.67 37.42 25.92
C LEU A 4 33.18 37.07 25.73
N HIS A 5 32.36 38.07 25.47
CA HIS A 5 30.97 37.93 25.03
C HIS A 5 30.96 37.71 23.51
N PHE A 6 30.38 36.60 23.05
CA PHE A 6 30.04 36.41 21.65
C PHE A 6 28.55 36.66 21.45
N THR A 7 28.22 37.64 20.62
CA THR A 7 26.90 37.87 20.04
C THR A 7 26.80 37.13 18.70
N PRO A 8 25.72 36.41 18.41
CA PRO A 8 25.55 35.79 17.09
C PRO A 8 25.06 36.82 16.06
N VAL A 9 25.82 36.94 14.96
CA VAL A 9 25.44 37.72 13.79
C VAL A 9 24.66 36.78 12.86
N SER A 10 23.45 37.19 12.48
CA SER A 10 22.57 36.48 11.51
C SER A 10 23.19 36.48 10.11
N GLN A 11 23.38 35.29 9.56
CA GLN A 11 23.76 35.10 8.16
C GLN A 11 22.51 35.08 7.26
N SER A 12 21.92 36.21 6.96
CA SER A 12 20.88 36.33 5.96
C SER A 12 21.00 37.45 4.94
N GLU A 13 22.17 38.14 4.91
CA GLU A 13 22.39 39.24 3.95
C GLU A 13 23.74 39.14 3.25
N LYS A 14 23.98 38.12 2.41
CA LYS A 14 25.06 38.14 1.39
C LYS A 14 24.87 37.02 0.38
N PHE A 15 23.79 37.02 -0.41
CA PHE A 15 23.72 36.26 -1.65
C PHE A 15 22.78 36.94 -2.68
N ALA A 16 23.08 38.18 -3.00
CA ALA A 16 22.36 38.92 -4.03
C ALA A 16 23.31 39.85 -4.82
N GLU A 17 24.41 39.31 -5.34
CA GLU A 17 25.22 39.99 -6.35
C GLU A 17 26.08 38.93 -7.06
N HIS A 18 25.54 38.31 -8.10
CA HIS A 18 26.22 37.75 -9.27
C HIS A 18 25.28 36.82 -10.05
N LEU A 19 24.33 37.36 -10.75
CA LEU A 19 23.79 36.76 -11.96
C LEU A 19 23.36 37.86 -12.92
N GLY A 20 24.14 37.96 -14.01
CA GLY A 20 23.98 38.91 -15.09
C GLY A 20 22.62 38.83 -15.77
N ALA A 21 22.15 40.01 -16.13
CA ALA A 21 20.94 40.22 -16.92
C ALA A 21 20.99 39.52 -18.28
N PHE A 22 20.04 38.62 -18.56
CA PHE A 22 19.59 38.30 -19.91
C PHE A 22 18.16 38.81 -20.10
N SER A 23 18.07 39.89 -20.83
CA SER A 23 16.85 40.48 -21.33
C SER A 23 16.32 39.64 -22.47
N PHE A 24 15.09 39.06 -22.34
CA PHE A 24 14.25 38.73 -23.47
C PHE A 24 12.92 39.48 -23.32
N GLY A 25 12.78 40.49 -24.16
CA GLY A 25 11.54 41.22 -24.30
C GLY A 25 10.47 40.38 -24.97
N ASN A 26 9.29 40.36 -24.38
CA ASN A 26 8.02 40.31 -25.14
C ASN A 26 6.92 40.98 -24.32
N SER A 27 6.55 42.12 -24.85
CA SER A 27 5.40 42.95 -24.44
C SER A 27 4.11 42.19 -24.73
N ILE A 28 3.32 41.88 -23.69
CA ILE A 28 1.89 41.52 -23.86
C ILE A 28 1.10 42.61 -23.15
N THR A 29 0.47 43.44 -23.96
CA THR A 29 -0.49 44.47 -23.54
C THR A 29 -1.75 43.83 -22.96
N HIS A 30 -2.06 44.17 -21.71
CA HIS A 30 -3.36 43.82 -21.09
C HIS A 30 -4.45 44.74 -21.58
N ASN A 31 -5.41 44.18 -22.33
CA ASN A 31 -6.73 44.78 -22.50
C ASN A 31 -7.67 44.24 -21.41
N PHE A 32 -8.02 45.10 -20.45
CA PHE A 32 -9.09 44.84 -19.50
C PHE A 32 -10.44 45.12 -20.18
N LEU A 33 -11.22 44.09 -20.47
CA LEU A 33 -12.67 44.21 -20.67
C LEU A 33 -13.38 43.75 -19.39
N ALA A 34 -13.99 44.68 -18.71
CA ALA A 34 -14.86 44.40 -17.57
C ALA A 34 -16.21 43.86 -18.08
N ALA A 35 -16.46 42.55 -17.92
CA ALA A 35 -17.77 41.93 -18.02
C ALA A 35 -18.26 41.52 -16.64
N ARG A 36 -19.41 42.07 -16.24
CA ARG A 36 -20.19 41.70 -15.05
C ARG A 36 -20.71 40.26 -15.21
N GLY A 37 -20.48 39.41 -14.18
CA GLY A 37 -21.26 38.19 -14.03
C GLY A 37 -20.43 36.95 -13.66
N SER A 38 -20.71 36.43 -12.47
CA SER A 38 -20.39 35.08 -11.94
C SER A 38 -18.90 34.73 -11.79
N PHE A 39 -18.40 34.91 -10.58
CA PHE A 39 -17.17 34.26 -10.14
C PHE A 39 -17.41 32.75 -10.09
N VAL A 40 -17.13 32.03 -11.17
CA VAL A 40 -16.81 30.62 -11.11
C VAL A 40 -15.40 30.52 -10.50
N LEU A 41 -15.30 30.12 -9.25
CA LEU A 41 -14.04 29.69 -8.66
C LEU A 41 -13.51 28.49 -9.47
N LEU A 42 -12.78 28.78 -10.54
CA LEU A 42 -11.89 27.79 -11.16
C LEU A 42 -10.93 27.33 -10.05
N ARG A 43 -11.19 26.13 -9.50
CA ARG A 43 -10.16 25.42 -8.71
C ARG A 43 -8.88 25.46 -9.56
N PRO A 44 -7.74 25.89 -9.00
CA PRO A 44 -6.49 25.79 -9.73
C PRO A 44 -6.30 24.31 -10.05
N PHE A 45 -6.40 23.96 -11.34
CA PHE A 45 -5.81 22.72 -11.84
C PHE A 45 -4.32 22.86 -11.52
N LEU A 46 -3.86 22.21 -10.44
CA LEU A 46 -2.45 22.04 -10.17
C LEU A 46 -1.89 21.34 -11.41
N LEU A 47 -1.19 22.09 -12.23
CA LEU A 47 -0.39 21.55 -13.33
C LEU A 47 0.61 20.58 -12.69
N LYS A 48 0.35 19.29 -12.81
CA LYS A 48 1.28 18.23 -12.45
C LYS A 48 2.59 18.57 -13.18
N ARG A 49 3.68 18.76 -12.44
CA ARG A 49 5.00 18.98 -13.05
C ARG A 49 5.29 17.79 -13.95
N VAL A 50 5.79 18.04 -15.14
CA VAL A 50 6.01 17.04 -16.20
C VAL A 50 7.00 15.92 -15.78
N ASN A 51 7.60 16.02 -14.58
CA ASN A 51 8.61 15.09 -14.04
C ASN A 51 8.30 14.50 -12.66
N ASP A 52 7.12 14.69 -12.08
CA ASP A 52 6.83 14.14 -10.76
C ASP A 52 6.21 12.74 -10.91
N MET A 53 6.98 11.70 -10.57
CA MET A 53 6.47 10.34 -10.42
C MET A 53 5.38 10.32 -9.33
N THR A 54 4.30 9.58 -9.56
CA THR A 54 3.31 9.29 -8.52
C THR A 54 3.90 8.26 -7.57
N THR A 55 3.82 8.50 -6.26
CA THR A 55 4.29 7.54 -5.26
C THR A 55 3.09 6.83 -4.62
N ILE A 56 3.17 5.49 -4.54
CA ILE A 56 2.32 4.67 -3.70
C ILE A 56 3.05 4.47 -2.38
N PHE A 57 2.56 5.10 -1.31
CA PHE A 57 2.98 4.83 0.05
C PHE A 57 2.20 3.65 0.60
N TRP A 58 2.90 2.63 1.09
CA TRP A 58 2.23 1.48 1.66
C TRP A 58 2.39 1.42 3.18
N ALA A 59 1.27 1.51 3.89
CA ALA A 59 1.16 1.29 5.32
C ALA A 59 0.53 -0.09 5.57
N GLY A 60 1.22 -0.95 6.33
CA GLY A 60 0.76 -2.32 6.54
C GLY A 60 1.63 -3.10 7.52
N ASP A 61 1.37 -4.38 7.58
CA ASP A 61 2.05 -5.33 8.45
C ASP A 61 3.01 -6.27 7.67
N SER A 62 3.28 -7.45 8.24
CA SER A 62 4.20 -8.45 7.67
C SER A 62 3.74 -9.03 6.32
N THR A 63 2.44 -8.96 6.01
CA THR A 63 1.90 -9.47 4.74
C THR A 63 2.17 -8.54 3.57
N VAL A 64 2.55 -7.29 3.87
CA VAL A 64 2.88 -6.24 2.88
C VAL A 64 4.37 -5.95 2.82
N LYS A 65 5.09 -6.21 3.92
CA LYS A 65 6.48 -5.78 4.15
C LYS A 65 7.45 -6.18 3.04
N GLN A 66 8.43 -5.31 2.77
CA GLN A 66 9.65 -5.62 2.03
C GLN A 66 10.56 -6.51 2.89
N ASN A 67 10.64 -7.81 2.55
CA ASN A 67 11.47 -8.77 3.27
C ASN A 67 12.91 -8.82 2.71
N SER A 68 13.86 -9.25 3.53
CA SER A 68 15.25 -9.46 3.12
C SER A 68 15.50 -10.90 2.69
N ILE A 69 16.66 -11.16 2.08
CA ILE A 69 17.08 -12.52 1.72
C ILE A 69 17.16 -13.45 2.92
N ALA A 70 17.38 -12.92 4.15
CA ALA A 70 17.50 -13.70 5.37
C ALA A 70 16.18 -14.38 5.78
N THR A 71 15.04 -13.95 5.25
CA THR A 71 13.73 -14.58 5.49
C THR A 71 13.14 -15.23 4.23
N TYR A 72 13.94 -15.34 3.15
CA TYR A 72 13.49 -15.97 1.91
C TYR A 72 13.04 -17.43 2.17
N PRO A 73 11.86 -17.87 1.69
CA PRO A 73 11.03 -17.27 0.63
C PRO A 73 9.93 -16.33 1.11
N GLN A 74 9.89 -15.89 2.38
CA GLN A 74 8.87 -14.97 2.85
C GLN A 74 8.88 -13.68 2.00
N THR A 75 7.71 -13.34 1.45
CA THR A 75 7.53 -12.22 0.52
C THR A 75 6.24 -11.48 0.85
N GLY A 76 6.31 -10.17 1.04
CA GLY A 76 5.10 -9.36 1.21
C GLY A 76 4.53 -8.86 -0.11
N ILE A 77 3.24 -8.57 -0.14
CA ILE A 77 2.54 -8.07 -1.35
C ILE A 77 3.21 -6.78 -1.86
N GLY A 78 3.53 -5.85 -0.97
CA GLY A 78 4.17 -4.59 -1.35
C GLY A 78 5.58 -4.74 -1.90
N GLN A 79 6.25 -5.87 -1.64
CA GLN A 79 7.58 -6.20 -2.17
C GLN A 79 7.56 -6.50 -3.67
N VAL A 80 6.47 -7.03 -4.18
CA VAL A 80 6.34 -7.46 -5.58
C VAL A 80 5.40 -6.57 -6.39
N PHE A 81 4.80 -5.57 -5.76
CA PHE A 81 3.75 -4.76 -6.38
C PHE A 81 4.27 -3.85 -7.51
N ASP A 82 5.57 -3.62 -7.60
CA ASP A 82 6.23 -2.93 -8.71
C ASP A 82 6.00 -3.60 -10.07
N ARG A 83 5.64 -4.90 -10.09
CA ARG A 83 5.30 -5.66 -11.30
C ARG A 83 3.99 -5.21 -11.95
N TYR A 84 3.10 -4.59 -11.18
CA TYR A 84 1.75 -4.22 -11.65
C TYR A 84 1.63 -2.76 -12.05
N VAL A 85 2.60 -1.92 -11.68
CA VAL A 85 2.54 -0.47 -11.89
C VAL A 85 3.47 0.00 -13.00
N LYS A 86 3.20 1.17 -13.54
CA LYS A 86 4.02 1.84 -14.57
C LYS A 86 5.41 2.18 -14.03
N ARG A 87 6.38 1.35 -14.31
CA ARG A 87 7.73 1.33 -13.74
C ARG A 87 8.45 2.68 -13.70
N TYR A 88 8.23 3.56 -14.67
CA TYR A 88 8.93 4.85 -14.78
C TYR A 88 8.02 6.05 -14.43
N GLN A 89 6.79 5.80 -14.01
CA GLN A 89 5.81 6.81 -13.65
C GLN A 89 5.27 6.66 -12.23
N VAL A 90 5.43 5.46 -11.65
CA VAL A 90 4.97 5.12 -10.30
C VAL A 90 6.13 4.56 -9.50
N GLN A 91 6.33 5.10 -8.32
CA GLN A 91 7.27 4.63 -7.30
C GLN A 91 6.51 3.99 -6.15
N ILE A 92 7.10 2.99 -5.49
CA ILE A 92 6.53 2.38 -4.28
C ILE A 92 7.46 2.69 -3.11
N GLU A 93 6.91 3.28 -2.06
CA GLU A 93 7.54 3.44 -0.75
C GLU A 93 6.80 2.57 0.28
N ASN A 94 7.42 1.46 0.67
CA ASN A 94 6.81 0.47 1.54
C ASN A 94 7.26 0.68 3.00
N TYR A 95 6.35 1.17 3.85
CA TYR A 95 6.55 1.41 5.29
C TYR A 95 6.03 0.29 6.18
N ALA A 96 5.48 -0.78 5.57
CA ALA A 96 4.95 -1.93 6.31
C ALA A 96 6.04 -2.62 7.15
N GLU A 97 5.65 -3.12 8.32
CA GLU A 97 6.59 -3.77 9.24
C GLU A 97 5.95 -4.95 9.98
N ASN A 98 6.76 -5.98 10.24
CA ASN A 98 6.33 -7.21 10.90
C ASN A 98 5.63 -6.94 12.22
N GLY A 99 4.46 -7.56 12.42
CA GLY A 99 3.75 -7.53 13.68
C GLY A 99 3.03 -6.21 14.00
N ARG A 100 2.99 -5.25 13.09
CA ARG A 100 2.36 -3.95 13.36
C ARG A 100 0.86 -4.00 13.15
N SER A 101 0.14 -3.58 14.18
CA SER A 101 -1.26 -3.15 14.09
C SER A 101 -1.33 -1.68 13.66
N THR A 102 -2.53 -1.18 13.37
CA THR A 102 -2.75 0.25 13.12
C THR A 102 -2.21 1.11 14.26
N LYS A 103 -2.45 0.69 15.52
CA LYS A 103 -1.98 1.36 16.74
C LYS A 103 -0.46 1.46 16.77
N GLN A 104 0.25 0.32 16.70
CA GLN A 104 1.72 0.32 16.76
C GLN A 104 2.35 1.08 15.60
N PHE A 105 1.80 0.96 14.40
CA PHE A 105 2.29 1.70 13.23
C PHE A 105 2.24 3.23 13.47
N ILE A 106 1.18 3.71 14.10
CA ILE A 106 1.01 5.11 14.46
C ILE A 106 1.93 5.50 15.61
N ASP A 107 1.95 4.72 16.69
CA ASP A 107 2.70 5.01 17.92
C ASP A 107 4.22 5.03 17.70
N GLU A 108 4.73 4.22 16.75
CA GLU A 108 6.13 4.22 16.33
C GLU A 108 6.51 5.39 15.38
N GLY A 109 5.58 6.28 15.06
CA GLY A 109 5.83 7.42 14.18
C GLY A 109 5.92 7.09 12.69
N ARG A 110 5.59 5.86 12.26
CA ARG A 110 5.66 5.45 10.84
C ARG A 110 4.66 6.24 9.99
N LEU A 111 3.46 6.49 10.52
CA LEU A 111 2.47 7.33 9.85
C LEU A 111 2.94 8.79 9.74
N ALA A 112 3.64 9.30 10.76
CA ALA A 112 4.22 10.65 10.72
C ALA A 112 5.33 10.74 9.65
N THR A 113 6.15 9.71 9.52
CA THR A 113 7.16 9.62 8.45
C THR A 113 6.52 9.66 7.06
N ILE A 114 5.41 8.98 6.86
CA ILE A 114 4.63 9.06 5.60
C ILE A 114 4.10 10.49 5.40
N TYR A 115 3.55 11.11 6.46
CA TYR A 115 3.04 12.48 6.38
C TYR A 115 4.10 13.48 5.88
N ASP A 116 5.35 13.34 6.31
CA ASP A 116 6.44 14.25 5.92
C ASP A 116 6.85 14.07 4.43
N ARG A 117 6.53 12.94 3.83
CA ARG A 117 6.98 12.57 2.48
C ARG A 117 5.89 12.57 1.41
N ILE A 118 4.64 12.30 1.81
CA ILE A 118 3.51 12.19 0.88
C ILE A 118 3.09 13.56 0.36
N HIS A 119 2.77 13.65 -0.93
CA HIS A 119 2.41 14.88 -1.62
C HIS A 119 1.10 14.73 -2.41
N ALA A 120 0.63 15.85 -2.94
CA ALA A 120 -0.55 15.88 -3.78
C ALA A 120 -0.36 15.03 -5.05
N GLY A 121 -1.33 14.15 -5.31
CA GLY A 121 -1.31 13.21 -6.44
C GLY A 121 -0.70 11.85 -6.12
N ASP A 122 -0.15 11.65 -4.91
CA ASP A 122 0.29 10.35 -4.40
C ASP A 122 -0.88 9.51 -3.89
N PHE A 123 -0.60 8.25 -3.58
CA PHE A 123 -1.56 7.33 -2.99
C PHE A 123 -1.04 6.80 -1.64
N LEU A 124 -1.95 6.63 -0.68
CA LEU A 124 -1.69 5.93 0.58
C LEU A 124 -2.52 4.65 0.62
N PHE A 125 -1.87 3.50 0.42
CA PHE A 125 -2.47 2.18 0.56
C PHE A 125 -2.35 1.73 2.02
N VAL A 126 -3.47 1.34 2.61
CA VAL A 126 -3.58 0.99 4.04
C VAL A 126 -4.13 -0.42 4.17
N GLN A 127 -3.31 -1.36 4.65
CA GLN A 127 -3.68 -2.76 4.85
C GLN A 127 -3.28 -3.23 6.25
N PHE A 128 -4.27 -3.44 7.12
CA PHE A 128 -4.11 -3.91 8.50
C PHE A 128 -5.25 -4.82 8.92
N GLY A 129 -5.08 -5.49 10.07
CA GLY A 129 -6.07 -6.37 10.69
C GLY A 129 -5.43 -7.54 11.42
N HIS A 130 -4.43 -8.21 10.82
CA HIS A 130 -3.79 -9.42 11.36
C HIS A 130 -3.16 -9.26 12.75
N ASN A 131 -2.77 -8.06 13.12
CA ASN A 131 -2.20 -7.77 14.42
C ASN A 131 -3.17 -7.00 15.31
N ASP A 132 -4.08 -6.24 14.72
CA ASP A 132 -5.14 -5.53 15.42
C ASP A 132 -6.07 -6.50 16.16
N GLU A 133 -6.29 -7.70 15.63
CA GLU A 133 -7.13 -8.75 16.23
C GLU A 133 -6.52 -9.46 17.45
N LYS A 134 -5.25 -9.23 17.78
CA LYS A 134 -4.54 -9.98 18.84
C LYS A 134 -4.93 -9.51 20.23
N ALA A 135 -6.10 -9.92 20.70
CA ALA A 135 -6.63 -9.57 22.01
C ALA A 135 -5.70 -9.94 23.20
N SER A 136 -4.83 -10.93 23.00
CA SER A 136 -3.82 -11.34 24.00
C SER A 136 -2.62 -10.38 24.11
N ASP A 137 -2.49 -9.44 23.17
CA ASP A 137 -1.39 -8.46 23.13
C ASP A 137 -1.97 -7.02 23.12
N PRO A 138 -2.13 -6.39 24.30
CA PRO A 138 -2.72 -5.04 24.39
C PRO A 138 -1.91 -3.96 23.64
N ALA A 139 -0.63 -4.22 23.36
CA ALA A 139 0.18 -3.28 22.57
C ALA A 139 -0.24 -3.27 21.10
N ARG A 140 -0.80 -4.37 20.60
CA ARG A 140 -1.26 -4.51 19.21
C ARG A 140 -2.77 -4.34 19.07
N TYR A 141 -3.51 -4.90 20.04
CA TYR A 141 -4.96 -4.96 19.96
C TYR A 141 -5.59 -3.59 19.77
N THR A 142 -6.56 -3.54 18.86
CA THR A 142 -7.47 -2.40 18.67
C THR A 142 -8.89 -2.94 18.64
N ASP A 143 -9.80 -2.28 19.36
CA ASP A 143 -11.20 -2.63 19.28
C ASP A 143 -11.75 -2.31 17.88
N PRO A 144 -12.41 -3.27 17.19
CA PRO A 144 -12.90 -3.07 15.82
C PRO A 144 -14.05 -2.08 15.71
N GLU A 145 -14.73 -1.72 16.80
CA GLU A 145 -15.84 -0.77 16.77
C GLU A 145 -15.40 0.65 17.12
N THR A 146 -14.27 0.82 17.81
CA THR A 146 -13.82 2.13 18.33
C THR A 146 -12.41 2.49 17.88
N ASP A 147 -11.38 1.75 18.30
CA ASP A 147 -9.99 2.11 18.11
C ASP A 147 -9.55 1.96 16.66
N PHE A 148 -9.91 0.83 16.04
CA PHE A 148 -9.51 0.52 14.66
C PHE A 148 -10.06 1.54 13.65
N PRO A 149 -11.37 1.86 13.63
CA PRO A 149 -11.89 2.88 12.73
C PRO A 149 -11.34 4.28 13.02
N ALA A 150 -11.07 4.63 14.29
CA ALA A 150 -10.44 5.89 14.63
C ALA A 150 -8.99 5.98 14.11
N ASN A 151 -8.25 4.88 14.17
CA ASN A 151 -6.91 4.81 13.58
C ASN A 151 -6.97 4.92 12.06
N LEU A 152 -7.90 4.22 11.39
CA LEU A 152 -8.10 4.31 9.94
C LEU A 152 -8.40 5.75 9.50
N GLU A 153 -9.20 6.49 10.25
CA GLU A 153 -9.48 7.91 9.97
C GLU A 153 -8.20 8.76 10.02
N ARG A 154 -7.24 8.44 10.90
CA ARG A 154 -5.93 9.14 10.96
C ARG A 154 -5.14 8.93 9.68
N PHE A 155 -5.11 7.73 9.09
CA PHE A 155 -4.47 7.49 7.79
C PHE A 155 -5.14 8.30 6.67
N VAL A 156 -6.47 8.36 6.66
CA VAL A 156 -7.23 9.16 5.68
C VAL A 156 -6.88 10.64 5.80
N ASN A 157 -6.82 11.15 7.03
CA ASN A 157 -6.50 12.54 7.29
C ASN A 157 -5.07 12.89 6.84
N VAL A 158 -4.10 11.99 7.07
CA VAL A 158 -2.72 12.16 6.58
C VAL A 158 -2.70 12.30 5.06
N ALA A 159 -3.34 11.41 4.33
CA ALA A 159 -3.39 11.48 2.88
C ALA A 159 -4.10 12.75 2.39
N ARG A 160 -5.32 13.01 2.87
CA ARG A 160 -6.14 14.12 2.40
C ARG A 160 -5.56 15.50 2.71
N ASN A 161 -4.94 15.67 3.87
CA ASN A 161 -4.28 16.92 4.24
C ASN A 161 -3.11 17.28 3.31
N LYS A 162 -2.55 16.29 2.63
CA LYS A 162 -1.47 16.46 1.64
C LYS A 162 -1.96 16.44 0.19
N GLY A 163 -3.27 16.28 -0.04
CA GLY A 163 -3.84 16.15 -1.38
C GLY A 163 -3.58 14.80 -2.05
N ALA A 164 -3.20 13.80 -1.26
CA ALA A 164 -3.03 12.42 -1.69
C ALA A 164 -4.34 11.62 -1.57
N THR A 165 -4.40 10.47 -2.25
CA THR A 165 -5.57 9.60 -2.31
C THR A 165 -5.40 8.41 -1.38
N PRO A 166 -6.20 8.27 -0.30
CA PRO A 166 -6.21 7.07 0.53
C PRO A 166 -6.95 5.92 -0.18
N VAL A 167 -6.43 4.69 0.00
CA VAL A 167 -7.06 3.44 -0.45
C VAL A 167 -7.00 2.44 0.70
N PHE A 168 -8.14 1.92 1.10
CA PHE A 168 -8.20 0.84 2.08
C PHE A 168 -8.16 -0.52 1.38
N ILE A 169 -7.40 -1.43 1.96
CA ILE A 169 -7.26 -2.81 1.52
C ILE A 169 -7.52 -3.69 2.73
N THR A 170 -8.60 -4.48 2.72
CA THR A 170 -8.88 -5.38 3.83
C THR A 170 -7.76 -6.43 3.99
N PRO A 171 -7.52 -6.97 5.21
CA PRO A 171 -6.48 -7.97 5.42
C PRO A 171 -6.72 -9.19 4.51
N LEU A 172 -5.66 -9.80 3.99
CA LEU A 172 -5.78 -11.06 3.25
C LEU A 172 -6.26 -12.20 4.16
N THR A 173 -6.91 -13.23 3.59
CA THR A 173 -7.32 -14.41 4.38
C THR A 173 -6.11 -15.23 4.83
N ARG A 174 -6.22 -15.87 6.01
CA ARG A 174 -5.29 -16.93 6.42
C ARG A 174 -5.73 -18.26 5.81
N TYR A 175 -4.77 -19.15 5.56
CA TYR A 175 -5.12 -20.54 5.22
C TYR A 175 -5.44 -21.32 6.50
N ASP A 176 -6.70 -21.37 6.88
CA ASP A 176 -7.13 -22.06 8.12
C ASP A 176 -8.40 -22.86 7.90
N ARG A 177 -8.35 -23.83 6.95
CA ARG A 177 -9.52 -24.59 6.51
C ARG A 177 -10.06 -25.59 7.53
N ASN A 178 -9.23 -26.02 8.52
CA ASN A 178 -9.53 -27.14 9.39
C ASN A 178 -9.61 -26.80 10.88
N ALA A 179 -9.52 -25.54 11.27
CA ALA A 179 -9.73 -25.19 12.66
C ALA A 179 -11.21 -25.34 13.00
N PRO A 180 -11.57 -26.12 14.06
CA PRO A 180 -12.94 -26.17 14.54
C PRO A 180 -13.39 -24.76 14.93
N GLY A 181 -14.37 -24.23 14.22
CA GLY A 181 -14.80 -22.84 14.38
C GLY A 181 -13.90 -21.83 13.70
N ALA A 182 -13.22 -22.23 12.60
CA ALA A 182 -12.54 -21.31 11.69
C ALA A 182 -13.53 -20.27 11.12
N GLN A 183 -13.95 -19.38 11.99
CA GLN A 183 -14.34 -18.04 11.57
C GLN A 183 -13.04 -17.37 11.21
N PHE A 184 -12.93 -16.92 9.98
CA PHE A 184 -11.80 -16.10 9.54
C PHE A 184 -11.63 -15.00 10.59
N HIS A 185 -10.55 -15.06 11.36
CA HIS A 185 -10.39 -14.25 12.57
C HIS A 185 -10.43 -12.73 12.29
N HIS A 186 -10.27 -12.34 11.00
CA HIS A 186 -10.27 -10.94 10.56
C HIS A 186 -11.64 -10.35 10.26
N ASP A 187 -12.72 -11.13 10.28
CA ASP A 187 -14.05 -10.69 9.81
C ASP A 187 -14.49 -9.37 10.44
N ARG A 188 -14.28 -9.22 11.74
CA ARG A 188 -14.67 -8.00 12.45
C ARG A 188 -13.85 -6.78 12.03
N TRP A 189 -12.56 -6.93 11.80
CA TRP A 189 -11.68 -5.84 11.34
C TRP A 189 -11.87 -5.54 9.86
N ALA A 190 -12.03 -6.55 9.03
CA ALA A 190 -12.39 -6.36 7.63
C ALA A 190 -13.73 -5.65 7.49
N GLU A 191 -14.75 -6.04 8.27
CA GLU A 191 -16.06 -5.40 8.29
C GLU A 191 -15.99 -3.96 8.82
N SER A 192 -15.21 -3.71 9.87
CA SER A 192 -14.96 -2.36 10.37
C SER A 192 -14.28 -1.48 9.32
N MET A 193 -13.32 -2.03 8.56
CA MET A 193 -12.67 -1.30 7.46
C MET A 193 -13.67 -0.98 6.34
N ARG A 194 -14.56 -1.93 5.96
CA ARG A 194 -15.63 -1.69 4.96
C ARG A 194 -16.53 -0.55 5.38
N ARG A 195 -17.08 -0.60 6.62
CA ARG A 195 -17.94 0.48 7.15
C ARG A 195 -17.21 1.82 7.23
N THR A 196 -15.94 1.81 7.60
CA THR A 196 -15.13 3.03 7.70
C THR A 196 -14.85 3.61 6.31
N ALA A 197 -14.58 2.77 5.32
CA ALA A 197 -14.42 3.19 3.93
C ALA A 197 -15.67 3.87 3.38
N GLU A 198 -16.84 3.27 3.61
CA GLU A 198 -18.12 3.84 3.24
C GLU A 198 -18.36 5.18 3.93
N LYS A 199 -18.24 5.24 5.25
CA LYS A 199 -18.42 6.46 6.07
C LYS A 199 -17.52 7.60 5.61
N LEU A 200 -16.26 7.30 5.30
CA LEU A 200 -15.26 8.30 4.94
C LEU A 200 -15.15 8.52 3.41
N HIS A 201 -15.94 7.82 2.61
CA HIS A 201 -15.88 7.84 1.14
C HIS A 201 -14.44 7.57 0.64
N VAL A 202 -13.82 6.49 1.11
CA VAL A 202 -12.50 6.01 0.72
C VAL A 202 -12.67 4.82 -0.22
N ALA A 203 -11.87 4.75 -1.28
CA ALA A 203 -11.83 3.57 -2.15
C ALA A 203 -11.42 2.34 -1.34
N LEU A 204 -12.17 1.25 -1.49
CA LEU A 204 -11.95 -0.02 -0.79
C LEU A 204 -11.62 -1.12 -1.78
N ILE A 205 -10.58 -1.88 -1.47
CA ILE A 205 -10.23 -3.14 -2.10
C ILE A 205 -10.50 -4.24 -1.08
N ASP A 206 -11.53 -5.04 -1.31
CA ASP A 206 -11.93 -6.13 -0.40
C ASP A 206 -11.07 -7.37 -0.63
N LEU A 207 -9.79 -7.28 -0.22
CA LEU A 207 -8.84 -8.37 -0.41
C LEU A 207 -9.23 -9.60 0.43
N THR A 208 -9.90 -9.44 1.59
CA THR A 208 -10.41 -10.56 2.38
C THR A 208 -11.28 -11.46 1.51
N ALA A 209 -12.38 -10.92 0.99
CA ALA A 209 -13.33 -11.70 0.18
C ALA A 209 -12.68 -12.28 -1.10
N MET A 210 -11.81 -11.51 -1.76
CA MET A 210 -11.14 -11.98 -2.98
C MET A 210 -10.11 -13.07 -2.71
N SER A 211 -9.33 -12.95 -1.62
CA SER A 211 -8.33 -13.96 -1.27
C SER A 211 -8.98 -15.24 -0.75
N GLU A 212 -10.09 -15.16 -0.01
CA GLU A 212 -10.90 -16.32 0.38
C GLU A 212 -11.35 -17.10 -0.85
N LYS A 213 -11.97 -16.41 -1.81
CA LYS A 213 -12.42 -17.02 -3.04
C LYS A 213 -11.26 -17.71 -3.79
N LEU A 214 -10.12 -17.03 -3.95
CA LEU A 214 -8.96 -17.60 -4.64
C LEU A 214 -8.41 -18.84 -3.91
N VAL A 215 -8.32 -18.80 -2.58
CA VAL A 215 -7.84 -19.93 -1.76
C VAL A 215 -8.82 -21.09 -1.84
N ASP A 216 -10.13 -20.83 -1.88
CA ASP A 216 -11.16 -21.85 -2.03
C ASP A 216 -11.11 -22.54 -3.40
N GLU A 217 -10.91 -21.76 -4.46
CA GLU A 217 -10.76 -22.28 -5.82
C GLU A 217 -9.49 -23.13 -5.98
N GLN A 218 -8.38 -22.78 -5.32
CA GLN A 218 -7.12 -23.51 -5.34
C GLN A 218 -7.09 -24.73 -4.40
N GLY A 219 -8.00 -24.79 -3.44
CA GLY A 219 -8.08 -25.90 -2.50
C GLY A 219 -6.85 -26.08 -1.61
N GLU A 220 -6.43 -27.32 -1.39
CA GLU A 220 -5.28 -27.66 -0.55
C GLU A 220 -3.95 -27.15 -1.12
N ALA A 221 -3.85 -27.04 -2.44
CA ALA A 221 -2.65 -26.54 -3.11
C ALA A 221 -2.31 -25.10 -2.69
N ALA A 222 -3.31 -24.28 -2.34
CA ALA A 222 -3.06 -22.90 -1.87
C ALA A 222 -2.15 -22.84 -0.65
N GLN A 223 -2.23 -23.83 0.26
CA GLN A 223 -1.45 -23.83 1.51
C GLN A 223 0.05 -23.82 1.23
N THR A 224 0.51 -24.69 0.35
CA THR A 224 1.94 -24.85 0.02
C THR A 224 2.40 -23.94 -1.09
N ALA A 225 1.50 -23.49 -1.97
CA ALA A 225 1.83 -22.59 -3.06
C ALA A 225 1.92 -21.11 -2.60
N TYR A 226 0.99 -20.68 -1.75
CA TYR A 226 0.87 -19.25 -1.40
C TYR A 226 1.43 -18.89 -0.04
N TYR A 227 1.29 -19.78 0.96
CA TYR A 227 1.67 -19.51 2.33
C TYR A 227 3.02 -20.13 2.71
N MET A 228 3.60 -19.69 3.82
CA MET A 228 4.91 -20.16 4.30
C MET A 228 4.83 -21.56 4.93
N ASN A 229 4.20 -22.50 4.21
CA ASN A 229 4.22 -23.92 4.54
C ASN A 229 5.33 -24.60 3.72
N LEU A 230 6.52 -24.69 4.32
CA LEU A 230 7.75 -25.07 3.65
C LEU A 230 8.20 -26.47 4.07
N PRO A 231 8.63 -27.31 3.10
CA PRO A 231 9.23 -28.61 3.44
C PRO A 231 10.60 -28.43 4.10
N ALA A 232 10.97 -29.39 4.96
CA ALA A 232 12.30 -29.42 5.56
C ALA A 232 13.39 -29.64 4.52
N GLY A 233 14.58 -29.04 4.75
CA GLY A 233 15.78 -29.26 3.94
C GLY A 233 15.87 -28.50 2.63
N ILE A 234 14.87 -27.68 2.27
CA ILE A 234 14.87 -26.93 0.99
C ILE A 234 15.41 -25.50 1.18
N TYR A 235 15.01 -24.82 2.22
CA TYR A 235 15.35 -23.41 2.45
C TYR A 235 16.40 -23.27 3.56
N PRO A 236 17.57 -22.65 3.30
CA PRO A 236 18.65 -22.54 4.30
C PRO A 236 18.23 -21.86 5.60
N HIS A 237 17.31 -20.89 5.54
CA HIS A 237 16.82 -20.18 6.72
C HIS A 237 15.68 -20.91 7.44
N PHE A 238 15.15 -21.98 6.85
CA PHE A 238 14.08 -22.84 7.38
C PHE A 238 14.46 -24.31 7.25
N PRO A 239 15.59 -24.75 7.88
CA PRO A 239 16.13 -26.11 7.67
C PRO A 239 15.18 -27.22 8.16
N LEU A 240 14.32 -26.92 9.13
CA LEU A 240 13.29 -27.84 9.64
C LEU A 240 11.94 -27.68 8.94
N GLY A 241 11.88 -26.86 7.88
CA GLY A 241 10.63 -26.44 7.27
C GLY A 241 9.94 -25.35 8.09
N GLN A 242 8.74 -24.98 7.66
CA GLN A 242 7.89 -23.95 8.30
C GLN A 242 6.43 -24.38 8.15
N HIS A 243 5.64 -24.10 9.17
CA HIS A 243 4.17 -24.21 9.08
C HIS A 243 3.55 -22.87 9.47
N ASP A 244 3.17 -22.07 8.48
CA ASP A 244 2.65 -20.72 8.66
C ASP A 244 1.58 -20.42 7.60
N ASN A 245 0.36 -20.31 8.08
CA ASN A 245 -0.84 -20.08 7.26
C ASN A 245 -1.19 -18.60 7.07
N THR A 246 -0.26 -17.69 7.36
CA THR A 246 -0.47 -16.24 7.28
C THR A 246 0.49 -15.55 6.32
N HIS A 247 1.79 -15.79 6.51
CA HIS A 247 2.82 -15.16 5.68
C HIS A 247 2.93 -15.83 4.32
N LEU A 248 3.34 -15.06 3.32
CA LEU A 248 3.29 -15.47 1.92
C LEU A 248 4.66 -15.88 1.39
N GLN A 249 4.66 -16.82 0.47
CA GLN A 249 5.73 -17.08 -0.48
C GLN A 249 5.61 -16.14 -1.70
N PRO A 250 6.62 -16.09 -2.62
CA PRO A 250 6.56 -15.22 -3.79
C PRO A 250 5.30 -15.42 -4.64
N ALA A 251 4.87 -16.67 -4.84
CA ALA A 251 3.67 -16.98 -5.63
C ALA A 251 2.39 -16.41 -4.97
N GLY A 252 2.26 -16.54 -3.64
CA GLY A 252 1.14 -15.95 -2.90
C GLY A 252 1.14 -14.43 -2.94
N ALA A 253 2.31 -13.80 -2.74
CA ALA A 253 2.45 -12.36 -2.82
C ALA A 253 2.07 -11.80 -4.20
N LEU A 254 2.47 -12.51 -5.27
CA LEU A 254 2.06 -12.19 -6.64
C LEU A 254 0.56 -12.39 -6.83
N ALA A 255 0.01 -13.54 -6.47
CA ALA A 255 -1.42 -13.82 -6.65
C ALA A 255 -2.30 -12.76 -5.98
N PHE A 256 -2.02 -12.44 -4.70
CA PHE A 256 -2.81 -11.45 -3.96
C PHE A 256 -2.52 -10.01 -4.42
N GLY A 257 -1.28 -9.70 -4.83
CA GLY A 257 -0.96 -8.45 -5.50
C GLY A 257 -1.75 -8.23 -6.79
N GLY A 258 -1.96 -9.32 -7.56
CA GLY A 258 -2.78 -9.31 -8.75
C GLY A 258 -4.26 -9.01 -8.48
N LEU A 259 -4.83 -9.54 -7.39
CA LEU A 259 -6.19 -9.19 -6.97
C LEU A 259 -6.33 -7.70 -6.67
N ILE A 260 -5.32 -7.11 -6.01
CA ILE A 260 -5.29 -5.66 -5.75
C ILE A 260 -5.19 -4.89 -7.06
N ALA A 261 -4.31 -5.29 -7.98
CA ALA A 261 -4.16 -4.64 -9.28
C ALA A 261 -5.45 -4.72 -10.10
N LYS A 262 -6.12 -5.88 -10.10
CA LYS A 262 -7.45 -6.02 -10.73
C LYS A 262 -8.46 -5.05 -10.16
N SER A 263 -8.51 -4.91 -8.84
CA SER A 263 -9.44 -3.98 -8.19
C SER A 263 -9.13 -2.52 -8.54
N LEU A 264 -7.85 -2.14 -8.63
CA LEU A 264 -7.47 -0.80 -9.09
C LEU A 264 -7.89 -0.55 -10.55
N HIS A 265 -7.79 -1.57 -11.40
CA HIS A 265 -8.29 -1.50 -12.77
C HIS A 265 -9.82 -1.27 -12.81
N ASP A 266 -10.56 -2.04 -12.02
CA ASP A 266 -12.02 -1.97 -11.96
C ASP A 266 -12.52 -0.64 -11.36
N LEU A 267 -11.78 -0.05 -10.41
CA LEU A 267 -12.04 1.31 -9.89
C LEU A 267 -11.87 2.40 -10.96
N GLY A 268 -11.08 2.15 -12.00
CA GLY A 268 -10.89 3.07 -13.12
C GLY A 268 -10.15 4.37 -12.77
N GLY A 269 -10.19 5.34 -13.68
CA GLY A 269 -9.67 6.69 -13.45
C GLY A 269 -8.21 6.73 -12.98
N ALA A 270 -7.94 7.48 -11.91
CA ALA A 270 -6.61 7.63 -11.35
C ALA A 270 -6.03 6.32 -10.78
N TYR A 271 -6.88 5.38 -10.35
CA TYR A 271 -6.46 4.08 -9.83
C TYR A 271 -5.93 3.18 -10.95
N ALA A 272 -6.69 3.03 -12.03
CA ALA A 272 -6.25 2.27 -13.20
C ALA A 272 -5.04 2.90 -13.90
N ALA A 273 -4.89 4.23 -13.83
CA ALA A 273 -3.75 4.94 -14.39
C ALA A 273 -2.40 4.59 -13.74
N LEU A 274 -2.39 4.00 -12.55
CA LEU A 274 -1.19 3.48 -11.88
C LEU A 274 -0.63 2.22 -12.57
N LEU A 275 -1.50 1.42 -13.19
CA LEU A 275 -1.17 0.08 -13.68
C LEU A 275 -0.39 0.12 -15.00
N CYS A 276 0.53 -0.83 -15.17
CA CYS A 276 1.25 -1.02 -16.42
C CYS A 276 0.31 -1.47 -17.55
N ASP A 277 0.72 -1.23 -18.79
CA ASP A 277 -0.09 -1.55 -19.97
C ASP A 277 -0.17 -3.08 -20.21
N GLU A 278 0.80 -3.84 -19.66
CA GLU A 278 0.83 -5.30 -19.71
C GLU A 278 -0.09 -5.97 -18.67
N TYR A 279 -0.77 -5.20 -17.83
CA TYR A 279 -1.68 -5.75 -16.80
C TYR A 279 -2.68 -6.76 -17.40
N ALA A 280 -3.27 -6.45 -18.54
CA ALA A 280 -4.21 -7.34 -19.23
C ALA A 280 -3.56 -8.64 -19.78
N GLN A 281 -2.26 -8.60 -20.06
CA GLN A 281 -1.50 -9.80 -20.47
C GLN A 281 -1.17 -10.68 -19.27
N TRP A 282 -0.81 -10.06 -18.16
CA TRP A 282 -0.50 -10.76 -16.92
C TRP A 282 -1.73 -11.49 -16.34
N GLU A 283 -2.92 -10.90 -16.44
CA GLU A 283 -4.18 -11.57 -16.04
C GLU A 283 -4.40 -12.89 -16.81
N LYS A 284 -4.02 -12.94 -18.08
CA LYS A 284 -4.06 -14.17 -18.90
C LYS A 284 -2.96 -15.16 -18.50
N GLU A 285 -1.76 -14.69 -18.20
CA GLU A 285 -0.64 -15.54 -17.81
C GLU A 285 -0.87 -16.20 -16.45
N THR A 286 -1.41 -15.47 -15.45
CA THR A 286 -1.74 -16.05 -14.13
C THR A 286 -2.88 -17.08 -14.23
N ALA A 287 -3.85 -16.86 -15.08
CA ALA A 287 -4.89 -17.87 -15.36
C ALA A 287 -4.29 -19.16 -15.98
N GLN A 288 -3.25 -19.03 -16.82
CA GLN A 288 -2.54 -20.18 -17.39
C GLN A 288 -1.68 -20.92 -16.36
N PHE A 289 -1.03 -20.23 -15.42
CA PHE A 289 -0.27 -20.86 -14.34
C PHE A 289 -1.17 -21.68 -13.41
N GLY A 290 -2.38 -21.21 -13.12
CA GLY A 290 -3.39 -21.99 -12.39
C GLY A 290 -3.80 -23.27 -13.12
N GLN A 291 -3.92 -23.22 -14.44
CA GLN A 291 -4.26 -24.39 -15.26
C GLN A 291 -3.12 -25.41 -15.38
N ILE A 292 -1.86 -24.96 -15.43
CA ILE A 292 -0.70 -25.85 -15.49
C ILE A 292 -0.55 -26.62 -14.17
N ALA A 293 -0.83 -25.99 -13.03
CA ALA A 293 -0.76 -26.65 -11.72
C ALA A 293 -1.83 -27.74 -11.57
N THR A 294 -3.02 -27.54 -12.15
CA THR A 294 -4.09 -28.56 -12.14
C THR A 294 -3.82 -29.70 -13.11
N SER A 295 -3.27 -29.45 -14.30
CA SER A 295 -2.95 -30.51 -15.27
C SER A 295 -1.78 -31.40 -14.81
N ALA A 296 -0.77 -30.80 -14.13
CA ALA A 296 0.34 -31.57 -13.57
C ALA A 296 -0.08 -32.48 -12.39
N ALA A 297 -1.14 -32.14 -11.67
CA ALA A 297 -1.68 -32.97 -10.61
C ALA A 297 -2.47 -34.19 -11.17
N GLU A 298 -3.18 -34.01 -12.30
CA GLU A 298 -3.91 -35.10 -12.98
C GLU A 298 -2.99 -36.10 -13.65
N ASP A 299 -1.81 -35.67 -14.15
CA ASP A 299 -0.82 -36.59 -14.80
C ASP A 299 -0.04 -37.44 -13.78
N VAL A 300 -0.11 -37.14 -12.47
CA VAL A 300 0.55 -37.95 -11.41
C VAL A 300 -0.38 -39.03 -10.84
N GLU A 301 -1.69 -38.94 -11.05
CA GLU A 301 -2.69 -39.95 -10.62
C GLU A 301 -3.07 -40.95 -11.73
N ALA A 302 -2.54 -40.81 -12.93
CA ALA A 302 -2.73 -41.76 -14.05
C ALA A 302 -1.51 -42.68 -14.23
#